data_d0515a05aec17001b57ed1e162d1cc49
#
_entry.id   d0515a05aec17001b57ed1e162d1cc49
#
_cell.length_a   1.000
_cell.length_b   1.000
_cell.length_c   1.000
_cell.angle_alpha   90.00
_cell.angle_beta   90.00
_cell.angle_gamma   90.00
#
_symmetry.space_group_name_H-M   'P 1'
#
loop_
_entity.id
_entity.type
_entity.pdbx_description
1 polymer ?
#
loop_
_entity_poly.entity_id
_entity_poly.type
_entity_poly.pdbx_seq_one_letter_code
_entity_poly.pdbx_strand_id
1 'polypeptide(L)'
;MLLILWLGIIYYLSSQPGTASLNESNGLLEIIANILHVNDVNKFISKYGAFIRELAHFGEFFILGLLVYTNLSEYTNKSILLITIVLCVLYATSDEIHQYFVEDRVFSFLDILIDTLGSVLASTFSHLVDKYVAKRKST
;
A
#
# COMPACT_ATOMS: atom_id res chain seq x y z
N MET A 1 -8.15 -16.68 -1.29
CA MET A 1 -7.17 -17.01 -0.22
C MET A 1 -6.10 -15.93 -0.07
N LEU A 2 -5.42 -15.52 -1.13
CA LEU A 2 -4.36 -14.47 -1.07
C LEU A 2 -4.85 -13.13 -0.52
N LEU A 3 -6.06 -12.69 -0.88
CA LEU A 3 -6.62 -11.41 -0.40
C LEU A 3 -6.78 -11.41 1.13
N ILE A 4 -7.31 -12.48 1.70
CA ILE A 4 -7.49 -12.58 3.17
C ILE A 4 -6.14 -12.56 3.88
N LEU A 5 -5.16 -13.28 3.34
CA LEU A 5 -3.78 -13.28 3.87
C LEU A 5 -3.20 -11.85 3.84
N TRP A 6 -3.38 -11.13 2.71
CA TRP A 6 -2.85 -9.80 2.55
C TRP A 6 -3.50 -8.77 3.50
N LEU A 7 -4.83 -8.84 3.68
CA LEU A 7 -5.53 -8.04 4.69
C LEU A 7 -4.98 -8.30 6.09
N GLY A 8 -4.68 -9.57 6.43
CA GLY A 8 -4.05 -9.94 7.70
C GLY A 8 -2.63 -9.37 7.84
N ILE A 9 -1.85 -9.31 6.75
CA ILE A 9 -0.50 -8.70 6.74
C ILE A 9 -0.60 -7.20 7.00
N ILE A 10 -1.46 -6.48 6.27
CA ILE A 10 -1.66 -5.04 6.50
C ILE A 10 -2.08 -4.79 7.95
N TYR A 11 -3.07 -5.52 8.46
CA TYR A 11 -3.51 -5.39 9.84
C TYR A 11 -2.38 -5.64 10.85
N TYR A 12 -1.55 -6.65 10.62
CA TYR A 12 -0.39 -6.94 11.48
C TYR A 12 0.63 -5.79 11.46
N LEU A 13 1.01 -5.28 10.28
CA LEU A 13 1.95 -4.17 10.13
C LEU A 13 1.40 -2.89 10.75
N SER A 14 0.11 -2.63 10.56
CA SER A 14 -0.62 -1.50 11.13
C SER A 14 -0.72 -1.56 12.66
N SER A 15 -0.70 -2.76 13.23
CA SER A 15 -0.75 -2.98 14.69
C SER A 15 0.62 -2.78 15.38
N GLN A 16 1.70 -2.59 14.61
CA GLN A 16 3.03 -2.37 15.20
C GLN A 16 3.15 -0.95 15.76
N PRO A 17 3.76 -0.77 16.94
CA PRO A 17 4.05 0.56 17.48
C PRO A 17 4.82 1.43 16.49
N GLY A 18 4.58 2.74 16.52
CA GLY A 18 5.24 3.68 15.62
C GLY A 18 6.77 3.61 15.67
N THR A 19 7.34 3.38 16.85
CA THR A 19 8.79 3.16 17.04
C THR A 19 9.32 1.91 16.34
N ALA A 20 8.55 0.80 16.33
CA ALA A 20 8.94 -0.42 15.63
C ALA A 20 8.94 -0.20 14.11
N SER A 21 7.90 0.42 13.57
CA SER A 21 7.79 0.76 12.14
C SER A 21 8.91 1.70 11.67
N LEU A 22 9.30 2.69 12.50
CA LEU A 22 10.43 3.56 12.22
C LEU A 22 11.76 2.79 12.20
N ASN A 23 11.97 1.86 13.14
CA ASN A 23 13.18 1.06 13.19
C ASN A 23 13.32 0.15 11.95
N GLU A 24 12.22 -0.44 11.47
CA GLU A 24 12.22 -1.23 10.23
C GLU A 24 12.58 -0.38 9.01
N SER A 25 11.96 0.80 8.86
CA SER A 25 12.27 1.74 7.79
C SER A 25 13.72 2.23 7.84
N ASN A 26 14.23 2.52 9.04
CA ASN A 26 15.60 2.95 9.25
C ASN A 26 16.61 1.83 8.94
N GLY A 27 16.32 0.58 9.34
CA GLY A 27 17.14 -0.57 9.01
C GLY A 27 17.26 -0.82 7.50
N LEU A 28 16.15 -0.67 6.76
CA LEU A 28 16.17 -0.74 5.30
C LEU A 28 17.04 0.36 4.67
N LEU A 29 16.91 1.60 5.18
CA LEU A 29 17.71 2.73 4.71
C LEU A 29 19.19 2.58 5.03
N GLU A 30 19.53 2.00 6.17
CA GLU A 30 20.92 1.69 6.53
C GLU A 30 21.54 0.70 5.53
N ILE A 31 20.81 -0.36 5.15
CA ILE A 31 21.24 -1.31 4.11
C ILE A 31 21.46 -0.58 2.78
N ILE A 32 20.52 0.26 2.36
CA ILE A 32 20.61 1.02 1.11
C ILE A 32 21.81 1.99 1.15
N ALA A 33 21.98 2.70 2.26
CA ALA A 33 23.10 3.64 2.44
C ALA A 33 24.47 2.94 2.35
N ASN A 34 24.58 1.73 2.93
CA ASN A 34 25.78 0.93 2.85
C ASN A 34 26.08 0.46 1.42
N ILE A 35 25.05 0.02 0.67
CA ILE A 35 25.19 -0.38 -0.75
C ILE A 35 25.62 0.81 -1.60
N LEU A 36 25.08 2.00 -1.34
CA LEU A 36 25.38 3.24 -2.08
C LEU A 36 26.63 3.96 -1.57
N HIS A 37 27.32 3.41 -0.56
CA HIS A 37 28.52 4.02 0.07
C HIS A 37 28.29 5.47 0.55
N VAL A 38 27.13 5.72 1.19
CA VAL A 38 26.80 7.05 1.72
C VAL A 38 27.69 7.40 2.90
N ASN A 39 28.34 8.56 2.88
CA ASN A 39 29.29 8.98 3.93
C ASN A 39 28.62 9.28 5.28
N ASP A 40 27.40 9.80 5.28
CA ASP A 40 26.65 10.16 6.49
C ASP A 40 25.30 9.42 6.49
N VAL A 41 25.32 8.21 7.04
CA VAL A 41 24.16 7.32 7.10
C VAL A 41 23.05 7.92 7.95
N ASN A 42 23.35 8.57 9.07
CA ASN A 42 22.34 9.16 9.95
C ASN A 42 21.57 10.29 9.26
N LYS A 43 22.29 11.15 8.54
CA LYS A 43 21.67 12.22 7.75
C LYS A 43 20.83 11.67 6.60
N PHE A 44 21.26 10.58 5.97
CA PHE A 44 20.51 9.90 4.92
C PHE A 44 19.20 9.33 5.50
N ILE A 45 19.24 8.61 6.61
CA ILE A 45 18.08 8.05 7.29
C ILE A 45 17.11 9.17 7.70
N SER A 46 17.59 10.23 8.35
CA SER A 46 16.72 11.34 8.78
C SER A 46 16.04 12.05 7.60
N LYS A 47 16.66 12.06 6.42
CA LYS A 47 16.11 12.68 5.21
C LYS A 47 15.07 11.83 4.51
N TYR A 48 15.25 10.51 4.48
CA TYR A 48 14.45 9.60 3.66
C TYR A 48 13.53 8.66 4.45
N GLY A 49 13.62 8.65 5.79
CA GLY A 49 12.85 7.73 6.63
C GLY A 49 11.34 7.86 6.45
N ALA A 50 10.81 9.09 6.45
CA ALA A 50 9.39 9.33 6.20
C ALA A 50 8.98 8.86 4.80
N PHE A 51 9.77 9.18 3.78
CA PHE A 51 9.49 8.79 2.40
C PHE A 51 9.44 7.26 2.21
N ILE A 52 10.34 6.51 2.84
CA ILE A 52 10.32 5.03 2.77
C ILE A 52 9.09 4.46 3.45
N ARG A 53 8.65 5.04 4.57
CA ARG A 53 7.41 4.63 5.23
C ARG A 53 6.19 4.88 4.33
N GLU A 54 6.08 6.06 3.75
CA GLU A 54 5.00 6.40 2.81
C GLU A 54 5.02 5.48 1.57
N LEU A 55 6.21 5.14 1.07
CA LEU A 55 6.37 4.20 -0.04
C LEU A 55 5.92 2.78 0.33
N ALA A 56 6.15 2.35 1.57
CA ALA A 56 5.66 1.07 2.07
C ALA A 56 4.12 1.04 2.11
N HIS A 57 3.47 2.05 2.70
CA HIS A 57 2.02 2.22 2.69
C HIS A 57 1.45 2.18 1.27
N PHE A 58 2.01 2.99 0.36
CA PHE A 58 1.64 2.96 -1.06
C PHE A 58 1.74 1.54 -1.65
N GLY A 59 2.84 0.83 -1.38
CA GLY A 59 3.08 -0.54 -1.89
C GLY A 59 2.08 -1.55 -1.34
N GLU A 60 1.77 -1.49 -0.06
CA GLU A 60 0.79 -2.36 0.60
C GLU A 60 -0.59 -2.21 -0.04
N PHE A 61 -1.04 -0.98 -0.23
CA PHE A 61 -2.34 -0.70 -0.84
C PHE A 61 -2.35 -0.86 -2.37
N PHE A 62 -1.21 -0.72 -3.03
CA PHE A 62 -1.07 -1.11 -4.44
C PHE A 62 -1.34 -2.61 -4.62
N ILE A 63 -0.73 -3.46 -3.80
CA ILE A 63 -0.98 -4.91 -3.83
C ILE A 63 -2.43 -5.23 -3.44
N LEU A 64 -2.99 -4.53 -2.44
CA LEU A 64 -4.39 -4.67 -2.07
C LEU A 64 -5.32 -4.36 -3.25
N GLY A 65 -5.09 -3.26 -3.96
CA GLY A 65 -5.86 -2.87 -5.14
C GLY A 65 -5.82 -3.93 -6.25
N LEU A 66 -4.64 -4.52 -6.54
CA LEU A 66 -4.50 -5.64 -7.46
C LEU A 66 -5.34 -6.85 -7.02
N LEU A 67 -5.24 -7.23 -5.75
CA LEU A 67 -5.91 -8.41 -5.22
C LEU A 67 -7.43 -8.23 -5.17
N VAL A 68 -7.93 -7.07 -4.77
CA VAL A 68 -9.37 -6.79 -4.75
C VAL A 68 -9.92 -6.77 -6.17
N TYR A 69 -9.25 -6.07 -7.10
CA TYR A 69 -9.66 -6.02 -8.49
C TYR A 69 -9.74 -7.42 -9.12
N THR A 70 -8.69 -8.23 -8.99
CA THR A 70 -8.65 -9.58 -9.58
C THR A 70 -9.72 -10.50 -8.98
N ASN A 71 -9.95 -10.45 -7.67
CA ASN A 71 -11.02 -11.24 -7.05
C ASN A 71 -12.41 -10.80 -7.52
N LEU A 72 -12.67 -9.49 -7.67
CA LEU A 72 -13.98 -9.00 -8.15
C LEU A 72 -14.21 -9.30 -9.62
N SER A 73 -13.17 -9.32 -10.45
CA SER A 73 -13.29 -9.59 -11.89
C SER A 73 -13.83 -10.99 -12.20
N GLU A 74 -13.72 -11.92 -11.26
CA GLU A 74 -14.30 -13.26 -11.35
C GLU A 74 -15.83 -13.28 -11.21
N TYR A 75 -16.42 -12.27 -10.53
CA TYR A 75 -17.83 -12.29 -10.15
C TYR A 75 -18.69 -11.23 -10.86
N THR A 76 -18.11 -10.15 -11.35
CA THR A 76 -18.86 -9.05 -11.96
C THR A 76 -18.07 -8.36 -13.07
N ASN A 77 -18.80 -7.96 -14.13
CA ASN A 77 -18.21 -7.18 -15.23
C ASN A 77 -18.57 -5.68 -15.17
N LYS A 78 -19.44 -5.28 -14.24
CA LYS A 78 -19.92 -3.90 -14.17
C LYS A 78 -19.28 -3.17 -13.01
N SER A 79 -18.71 -2.00 -13.30
CA SER A 79 -18.19 -1.08 -12.28
C SER A 79 -17.11 -1.64 -11.35
N ILE A 80 -16.39 -2.70 -11.77
CA ILE A 80 -15.34 -3.36 -10.95
C ILE A 80 -14.34 -2.33 -10.43
N LEU A 81 -13.87 -1.44 -11.31
CA LEU A 81 -12.89 -0.41 -10.96
C LEU A 81 -13.41 0.48 -9.81
N LEU A 82 -14.65 0.97 -9.92
CA LEU A 82 -15.23 1.83 -8.90
C LEU A 82 -15.42 1.08 -7.57
N ILE A 83 -15.94 -0.15 -7.63
CA ILE A 83 -16.14 -0.98 -6.43
C ILE A 83 -14.80 -1.25 -5.73
N THR A 84 -13.76 -1.59 -6.51
CA THR A 84 -12.40 -1.81 -5.98
C THR A 84 -11.89 -0.57 -5.26
N ILE A 85 -11.99 0.61 -5.89
CA ILE A 85 -11.53 1.87 -5.31
C ILE A 85 -12.29 2.16 -4.00
N VAL A 86 -13.61 2.04 -4.01
CA VAL A 86 -14.43 2.30 -2.81
C VAL A 86 -14.05 1.35 -1.67
N LEU A 87 -13.88 0.07 -1.93
CA LEU A 87 -13.48 -0.91 -0.92
C LEU A 87 -12.08 -0.61 -0.35
N CYS A 88 -11.13 -0.24 -1.21
CA CYS A 88 -9.77 0.10 -0.77
C CYS A 88 -9.75 1.40 0.05
N VAL A 89 -10.53 2.43 -0.33
CA VAL A 89 -10.66 3.67 0.46
C VAL A 89 -11.26 3.41 1.84
N LEU A 90 -12.30 2.58 1.90
CA LEU A 90 -12.92 2.18 3.18
C LEU A 90 -11.92 1.43 4.05
N TYR A 91 -11.13 0.54 3.45
CA TYR A 91 -10.11 -0.21 4.19
C TYR A 91 -8.97 0.70 4.66
N ALA A 92 -8.45 1.61 3.82
CA ALA A 92 -7.44 2.60 4.20
C ALA A 92 -7.91 3.48 5.36
N THR A 93 -9.17 3.94 5.30
CA THR A 93 -9.76 4.72 6.39
C THR A 93 -9.87 3.90 7.68
N SER A 94 -10.28 2.64 7.58
CA SER A 94 -10.37 1.71 8.71
C SER A 94 -8.99 1.43 9.33
N ASP A 95 -7.98 1.27 8.48
CA ASP A 95 -6.59 1.04 8.88
C ASP A 95 -6.05 2.24 9.66
N GLU A 96 -6.26 3.44 9.16
CA GLU A 96 -5.80 4.68 9.80
C GLU A 96 -6.54 4.94 11.14
N ILE A 97 -7.82 4.61 11.22
CA ILE A 97 -8.56 4.64 12.48
C ILE A 97 -7.97 3.62 13.47
N HIS A 98 -7.60 2.42 13.00
CA HIS A 98 -6.96 1.41 13.83
C HIS A 98 -5.60 1.91 14.35
N GLN A 99 -4.76 2.47 13.49
CA GLN A 99 -3.45 3.03 13.85
C GLN A 99 -3.55 4.14 14.90
N TYR A 100 -4.62 4.94 14.89
CA TYR A 100 -4.84 5.96 15.92
C TYR A 100 -4.88 5.39 17.36
N PHE A 101 -5.24 4.12 17.53
CA PHE A 101 -5.26 3.44 18.84
C PHE A 101 -3.96 2.68 19.14
N VAL A 102 -2.98 2.70 18.24
CA VAL A 102 -1.68 2.05 18.40
C VAL A 102 -0.68 3.03 19.01
N GLU A 103 0.18 2.56 19.90
CA GLU A 103 1.20 3.35 20.59
C GLU A 103 2.15 4.03 19.57
N ASP A 104 2.48 5.29 19.82
CA ASP A 104 3.36 6.12 18.99
C ASP A 104 2.89 6.29 17.52
N ARG A 105 1.59 6.11 17.25
CA ARG A 105 0.96 6.42 15.97
C ARG A 105 0.01 7.61 16.11
N VAL A 106 -0.12 8.37 15.03
CA VAL A 106 -1.06 9.49 14.94
C VAL A 106 -1.91 9.32 13.68
N PHE A 107 -3.18 9.72 13.75
CA PHE A 107 -4.06 9.71 12.59
C PHE A 107 -3.53 10.65 11.49
N SER A 108 -3.44 10.18 10.27
CA SER A 108 -2.91 10.93 9.13
C SER A 108 -3.82 10.84 7.91
N PHE A 109 -4.43 11.95 7.51
CA PHE A 109 -5.15 12.02 6.23
C PHE A 109 -4.23 11.82 5.02
N LEU A 110 -2.94 12.15 5.16
CA LEU A 110 -1.96 11.94 4.09
C LEU A 110 -1.76 10.46 3.82
N ASP A 111 -1.71 9.63 4.86
CA ASP A 111 -1.53 8.18 4.73
C ASP A 111 -2.75 7.57 4.01
N ILE A 112 -3.99 7.99 4.36
CA ILE A 112 -5.20 7.58 3.61
C ILE A 112 -5.12 7.96 2.12
N LEU A 113 -4.58 9.14 1.79
CA LEU A 113 -4.42 9.57 0.40
C LEU A 113 -3.37 8.73 -0.33
N ILE A 114 -2.24 8.42 0.30
CA ILE A 114 -1.17 7.60 -0.27
C ILE A 114 -1.66 6.18 -0.53
N ASP A 115 -2.35 5.58 0.43
CA ASP A 115 -2.97 4.26 0.35
C ASP A 115 -4.00 4.21 -0.79
N THR A 116 -4.87 5.23 -0.84
CA THR A 116 -5.86 5.38 -1.92
C THR A 116 -5.17 5.49 -3.28
N LEU A 117 -4.11 6.28 -3.42
CA LEU A 117 -3.37 6.41 -4.66
C LEU A 117 -2.75 5.09 -5.10
N GLY A 118 -2.16 4.33 -4.18
CA GLY A 118 -1.63 2.99 -4.46
C GLY A 118 -2.70 2.09 -5.06
N SER A 119 -3.85 1.98 -4.40
CA SER A 119 -4.96 1.13 -4.85
C SER A 119 -5.62 1.60 -6.15
N VAL A 120 -5.75 2.92 -6.37
CA VAL A 120 -6.28 3.49 -7.63
C VAL A 120 -5.37 3.17 -8.80
N LEU A 121 -4.07 3.34 -8.65
CA LEU A 121 -3.10 3.02 -9.70
C LEU A 121 -3.11 1.54 -10.03
N ALA A 122 -3.11 0.67 -9.03
CA ALA A 122 -3.15 -0.78 -9.20
C ALA A 122 -4.41 -1.26 -9.93
N SER A 123 -5.58 -0.82 -9.47
CA SER A 123 -6.85 -1.21 -10.06
C SER A 123 -7.06 -0.64 -11.46
N THR A 124 -6.59 0.59 -11.71
CA THR A 124 -6.60 1.19 -13.04
C THR A 124 -5.70 0.43 -14.01
N PHE A 125 -4.50 0.07 -13.57
CA PHE A 125 -3.57 -0.75 -14.35
C PHE A 125 -4.21 -2.09 -14.72
N SER A 126 -4.77 -2.82 -13.74
CA SER A 126 -5.46 -4.09 -13.97
C SER A 126 -6.61 -3.95 -14.96
N HIS A 127 -7.42 -2.91 -14.83
CA HIS A 127 -8.53 -2.63 -15.74
C HIS A 127 -8.08 -2.37 -17.18
N LEU A 128 -6.98 -1.64 -17.36
CA LEU A 128 -6.40 -1.39 -18.69
C LEU A 128 -5.84 -2.66 -19.32
N VAL A 129 -5.20 -3.51 -18.53
CA VAL A 129 -4.70 -4.82 -18.98
C VAL A 129 -5.86 -5.70 -19.46
N ASP A 130 -6.94 -5.81 -18.68
CA ASP A 130 -8.11 -6.60 -19.04
C ASP A 130 -8.75 -6.11 -20.36
N LYS A 131 -8.90 -4.80 -20.51
CA LYS A 131 -9.40 -4.20 -21.75
C LYS A 131 -8.52 -4.52 -22.95
N TYR A 132 -7.21 -4.43 -22.79
CA TYR A 132 -6.25 -4.74 -23.85
C TYR A 132 -6.33 -6.21 -24.28
N VAL A 133 -6.36 -7.12 -23.29
CA VAL A 133 -6.46 -8.57 -23.53
C VAL A 133 -7.78 -8.92 -24.21
N ALA A 134 -8.91 -8.35 -23.76
CA ALA A 134 -10.22 -8.57 -24.35
C ALA A 134 -10.28 -8.12 -25.82
N LYS A 135 -9.70 -6.95 -26.12
CA LYS A 135 -9.63 -6.44 -27.51
C LYS A 135 -8.82 -7.37 -28.42
N ARG A 136 -7.73 -7.93 -27.92
CA ARG A 136 -6.85 -8.83 -28.71
C ARG A 136 -7.48 -10.20 -29.01
N LYS A 137 -8.43 -10.65 -28.17
CA LYS A 137 -9.15 -11.90 -28.38
C LYS A 137 -10.33 -11.77 -29.35
N SER A 138 -10.76 -10.54 -29.65
CA SER A 138 -11.88 -10.24 -30.57
C SER A 138 -11.42 -9.91 -31.98
N THR A 139 -10.12 -9.84 -32.25
CA THR A 139 -9.49 -9.67 -33.55
C THR A 139 -8.92 -10.98 -34.04
#